data_29d779d6d6d8fd5bf0b9d283cfaa0156
#
_entry.id   29d779d6d6d8fd5bf0b9d283cfaa0156
#
_cell.length_a   1.000
_cell.length_b   1.000
_cell.length_c   1.000
_cell.angle_alpha   90.00
_cell.angle_beta   90.00
_cell.angle_gamma   90.00
#
_symmetry.space_group_name_H-M   'P 1'
#
loop_
_entity.id
_entity.type
_entity.pdbx_description
1 polymer ?
#
loop_
_entity_poly.entity_id
_entity_poly.type
_entity_poly.pdbx_seq_one_letter_code
_entity_poly.pdbx_strand_id
1 'polypeptide(L)'
;MASLQSVYKHSSLLPPLSGSALKVIAVLSMVADHCAYYLMEHGTLFYEVMRCFGRIAFPVFAILIAEGYRHTRNRMKYFLQLLGFAVVSEVPWYLLNGADGTHNVLFTLALGVMALTAFEALKKDGILCGAVILSIACFATWSGVDYEWRGILMMVVFYLFGNVSNPSFPSGRKAQIICSFPLMMHYGIVGALLACLVIACYE
;
A
#
# COMPACT_ATOMS: atom_id res chain seq x y z
N MET A 1 -6.14 10.63 -44.31
CA MET A 1 -5.58 9.57 -43.46
C MET A 1 -5.95 9.87 -42.03
N ALA A 2 -7.18 9.54 -41.64
CA ALA A 2 -7.65 9.67 -40.27
C ALA A 2 -7.10 8.46 -39.49
N SER A 3 -6.43 8.74 -38.42
CA SER A 3 -5.56 7.85 -37.67
C SER A 3 -6.31 6.64 -37.10
N LEU A 4 -5.79 5.45 -37.37
CA LEU A 4 -6.11 4.17 -36.73
C LEU A 4 -5.79 4.12 -35.20
N GLN A 5 -5.51 5.27 -34.59
CA GLN A 5 -5.20 5.37 -33.15
C GLN A 5 -6.43 5.44 -32.24
N SER A 6 -7.66 5.53 -32.76
CA SER A 6 -8.86 5.63 -31.93
C SER A 6 -9.51 4.27 -31.59
N VAL A 7 -9.01 3.14 -32.07
CA VAL A 7 -9.65 1.82 -31.95
C VAL A 7 -9.06 0.94 -30.84
N TYR A 8 -7.91 1.30 -30.25
CA TYR A 8 -7.37 0.58 -29.08
C TYR A 8 -7.83 1.21 -27.76
N LYS A 9 -9.12 1.43 -27.62
CA LYS A 9 -9.71 1.58 -26.30
C LYS A 9 -9.70 0.18 -25.69
N HIS A 10 -8.73 -0.08 -24.81
CA HIS A 10 -8.66 -1.32 -24.06
C HIS A 10 -10.05 -1.61 -23.48
N SER A 11 -10.69 -2.64 -23.98
CA SER A 11 -11.85 -3.28 -23.36
C SER A 11 -11.35 -3.99 -22.10
N SER A 12 -11.11 -3.24 -21.03
CA SER A 12 -11.00 -3.84 -19.70
C SER A 12 -12.36 -4.47 -19.42
N LEU A 13 -12.38 -5.77 -19.16
CA LEU A 13 -13.60 -6.54 -18.80
C LEU A 13 -14.26 -5.99 -17.51
N LEU A 14 -13.58 -5.12 -16.80
CA LEU A 14 -14.03 -4.51 -15.56
C LEU A 14 -14.05 -2.98 -15.69
N PRO A 15 -15.02 -2.29 -15.08
CA PRO A 15 -15.09 -0.83 -15.11
C PRO A 15 -13.86 -0.23 -14.38
N PRO A 16 -13.32 0.88 -14.90
CA PRO A 16 -12.19 1.57 -14.26
C PRO A 16 -12.59 2.10 -12.89
N LEU A 17 -11.77 1.84 -11.89
CA LEU A 17 -11.95 2.31 -10.53
C LEU A 17 -11.24 3.65 -10.33
N SER A 18 -11.96 4.64 -9.82
CA SER A 18 -11.35 5.92 -9.42
C SER A 18 -10.58 5.78 -8.09
N GLY A 19 -9.63 6.69 -7.84
CA GLY A 19 -8.92 6.73 -6.56
C GLY A 19 -9.85 6.87 -5.34
N SER A 20 -11.02 7.51 -5.50
CA SER A 20 -12.05 7.58 -4.44
C SER A 20 -12.71 6.23 -4.20
N ALA A 21 -13.03 5.50 -5.27
CA ALA A 21 -13.59 4.16 -5.15
C ALA A 21 -12.60 3.21 -4.46
N LEU A 22 -11.31 3.29 -4.82
CA LEU A 22 -10.26 2.50 -4.15
C LEU A 22 -10.19 2.79 -2.65
N LYS A 23 -10.26 4.06 -2.24
CA LYS A 23 -10.27 4.44 -0.82
C LYS A 23 -11.44 3.80 -0.09
N VAL A 24 -12.63 3.82 -0.67
CA VAL A 24 -13.83 3.19 -0.07
C VAL A 24 -13.62 1.67 0.05
N ILE A 25 -13.15 1.02 -1.01
CA ILE A 25 -12.86 -0.43 -0.99
C ILE A 25 -11.84 -0.75 0.11
N ALA A 26 -10.75 0.00 0.20
CA ALA A 26 -9.71 -0.22 1.21
C ALA A 26 -10.24 -0.04 2.64
N VAL A 27 -11.04 1.00 2.89
CA VAL A 27 -11.67 1.22 4.22
C VAL A 27 -12.64 0.10 4.56
N LEU A 28 -13.52 -0.29 3.64
CA LEU A 28 -14.47 -1.39 3.89
C LEU A 28 -13.75 -2.72 4.11
N SER A 29 -12.69 -2.99 3.34
CA SER A 29 -11.84 -4.18 3.55
C SER A 29 -11.17 -4.16 4.93
N MET A 30 -10.66 -3.01 5.37
CA MET A 30 -10.04 -2.85 6.68
C MET A 30 -11.07 -3.08 7.81
N VAL A 31 -12.27 -2.52 7.67
CA VAL A 31 -13.35 -2.74 8.65
C VAL A 31 -13.72 -4.22 8.71
N ALA A 32 -13.85 -4.89 7.55
CA ALA A 32 -14.13 -6.32 7.50
C ALA A 32 -13.05 -7.15 8.21
N ASP A 33 -11.77 -6.83 7.98
CA ASP A 33 -10.63 -7.48 8.65
C ASP A 33 -10.69 -7.36 10.17
N HIS A 34 -10.91 -6.14 10.66
CA HIS A 34 -10.98 -5.88 12.11
C HIS A 34 -12.22 -6.52 12.74
N CYS A 35 -13.38 -6.45 12.08
CA CYS A 35 -14.59 -7.16 12.56
C CYS A 35 -14.34 -8.67 12.65
N ALA A 36 -13.69 -9.26 11.66
CA ALA A 36 -13.35 -10.68 11.72
C ALA A 36 -12.41 -10.97 12.89
N TYR A 37 -11.33 -10.21 13.00
CA TYR A 37 -10.26 -10.47 13.97
C TYR A 37 -10.72 -10.32 15.44
N TYR A 38 -11.51 -9.27 15.74
CA TYR A 38 -11.90 -8.96 17.11
C TYR A 38 -13.26 -9.49 17.54
N LEU A 39 -14.18 -9.78 16.60
CA LEU A 39 -15.57 -10.10 16.92
C LEU A 39 -16.00 -11.52 16.52
N MET A 40 -15.19 -12.24 15.74
CA MET A 40 -15.57 -13.56 15.24
C MET A 40 -14.71 -14.67 15.84
N GLU A 41 -15.29 -15.87 15.89
CA GLU A 41 -14.57 -17.06 16.31
C GLU A 41 -13.55 -17.47 15.25
N HIS A 42 -12.29 -17.59 15.67
CA HIS A 42 -11.18 -17.96 14.81
C HIS A 42 -11.36 -19.37 14.22
N GLY A 43 -11.00 -19.56 12.96
CA GLY A 43 -11.08 -20.85 12.29
C GLY A 43 -12.45 -21.19 11.68
N THR A 44 -13.45 -20.31 11.82
CA THR A 44 -14.70 -20.47 11.09
C THR A 44 -14.53 -20.05 9.61
N LEU A 45 -15.28 -20.67 8.69
CA LEU A 45 -15.24 -20.31 7.27
C LEU A 45 -15.55 -18.83 7.07
N PHE A 46 -16.47 -18.28 7.82
CA PHE A 46 -16.85 -16.87 7.71
C PHE A 46 -15.71 -15.93 8.16
N TYR A 47 -15.00 -16.28 9.24
CA TYR A 47 -13.79 -15.59 9.68
C TYR A 47 -12.74 -15.58 8.56
N GLU A 48 -12.41 -16.72 7.99
CA GLU A 48 -11.39 -16.85 6.93
C GLU A 48 -11.75 -16.03 5.68
N VAL A 49 -13.01 -16.06 5.26
CA VAL A 49 -13.50 -15.27 4.12
C VAL A 49 -13.35 -13.76 4.40
N MET A 50 -13.78 -13.28 5.55
CA MET A 50 -13.66 -11.87 5.93
C MET A 50 -12.20 -11.43 6.02
N ARG A 51 -11.32 -12.28 6.58
CA ARG A 51 -9.87 -12.05 6.63
C ARG A 51 -9.25 -11.97 5.24
N CYS A 52 -9.66 -12.84 4.31
CA CYS A 52 -9.21 -12.79 2.91
C CYS A 52 -9.57 -11.46 2.24
N PHE A 53 -10.81 -10.98 2.43
CA PHE A 53 -11.21 -9.66 1.94
C PHE A 53 -10.42 -8.54 2.61
N GLY A 54 -10.15 -8.65 3.91
CA GLY A 54 -9.38 -7.69 4.67
C GLY A 54 -7.97 -7.46 4.13
N ARG A 55 -7.35 -8.50 3.58
CA ARG A 55 -5.99 -8.43 2.98
C ARG A 55 -5.88 -7.50 1.76
N ILE A 56 -6.99 -7.09 1.17
CA ILE A 56 -7.02 -6.10 0.08
C ILE A 56 -6.62 -4.70 0.60
N ALA A 57 -6.93 -4.37 1.85
CA ALA A 57 -6.83 -3.01 2.39
C ALA A 57 -5.43 -2.43 2.25
N PHE A 58 -4.40 -3.10 2.78
CA PHE A 58 -3.06 -2.54 2.82
C PHE A 58 -2.42 -2.32 1.45
N PRO A 59 -2.41 -3.28 0.50
CA PRO A 59 -1.88 -3.04 -0.84
C PRO A 59 -2.56 -1.87 -1.55
N VAL A 60 -3.87 -1.70 -1.36
CA VAL A 60 -4.61 -0.58 -1.93
C VAL A 60 -4.23 0.74 -1.26
N PHE A 61 -4.07 0.79 0.06
CA PHE A 61 -3.54 1.99 0.73
C PHE A 61 -2.11 2.29 0.29
N ALA A 62 -1.25 1.28 0.18
CA ALA A 62 0.15 1.46 -0.23
C ALA A 62 0.28 2.09 -1.63
N ILE A 63 -0.51 1.63 -2.61
CA ILE A 63 -0.51 2.24 -3.94
C ILE A 63 -1.10 3.65 -3.92
N LEU A 64 -2.17 3.90 -3.16
CA LEU A 64 -2.77 5.23 -3.02
C LEU A 64 -1.81 6.23 -2.34
N ILE A 65 -0.99 5.78 -1.37
CA ILE A 65 0.07 6.60 -0.78
C ILE A 65 1.15 6.93 -1.80
N ALA A 66 1.60 5.94 -2.58
CA ALA A 66 2.60 6.15 -3.62
C ALA A 66 2.11 7.14 -4.69
N GLU A 67 0.86 7.01 -5.13
CA GLU A 67 0.24 7.96 -6.07
C GLU A 67 0.02 9.35 -5.43
N GLY A 68 -0.51 9.39 -4.20
CA GLY A 68 -0.70 10.64 -3.45
C GLY A 68 0.61 11.40 -3.25
N TYR A 69 1.70 10.69 -3.00
CA TYR A 69 3.04 11.27 -2.87
C TYR A 69 3.52 11.94 -4.16
N ARG A 70 3.19 11.39 -5.34
CA ARG A 70 3.54 11.99 -6.65
C ARG A 70 2.80 13.31 -6.88
N HIS A 71 1.53 13.37 -6.47
CA HIS A 71 0.67 14.51 -6.73
C HIS A 71 0.73 15.59 -5.64
N THR A 72 1.33 15.30 -4.49
CA THR A 72 1.42 16.28 -3.40
C THR A 72 2.51 17.32 -3.64
N ARG A 73 2.17 18.60 -3.45
CA ARG A 73 3.15 19.69 -3.49
C ARG A 73 3.95 19.82 -2.20
N ASN A 74 3.34 19.47 -1.07
CA ASN A 74 3.95 19.61 0.25
C ASN A 74 4.08 18.23 0.93
N ARG A 75 5.22 17.57 0.71
CA ARG A 75 5.54 16.24 1.23
C ARG A 75 5.60 16.20 2.75
N MET A 76 6.10 17.27 3.37
CA MET A 76 6.15 17.38 4.83
C MET A 76 4.74 17.45 5.42
N LYS A 77 3.84 18.26 4.84
CA LYS A 77 2.46 18.32 5.29
C LYS A 77 1.76 16.96 5.14
N TYR A 78 2.03 16.25 4.04
CA TYR A 78 1.48 14.91 3.82
C TYR A 78 1.95 13.91 4.87
N PHE A 79 3.25 13.89 5.15
CA PHE A 79 3.84 13.09 6.22
C PHE A 79 3.22 13.43 7.60
N LEU A 80 3.18 14.72 7.96
CA LEU A 80 2.64 15.15 9.25
C LEU A 80 1.15 14.84 9.42
N GLN A 81 0.37 14.88 8.35
CA GLN A 81 -1.04 14.46 8.38
C GLN A 81 -1.16 12.96 8.69
N LEU A 82 -0.39 12.11 8.01
CA LEU A 82 -0.39 10.66 8.29
C LEU A 82 0.08 10.37 9.71
N LEU A 83 1.16 11.01 10.15
CA LEU A 83 1.69 10.85 11.50
C LEU A 83 0.69 11.32 12.56
N GLY A 84 0.03 12.45 12.34
CA GLY A 84 -0.99 12.97 13.26
C GLY A 84 -2.17 12.01 13.40
N PHE A 85 -2.67 11.47 12.27
CA PHE A 85 -3.71 10.44 12.30
C PHE A 85 -3.20 9.13 12.92
N ALA A 86 -1.94 8.74 12.71
CA ALA A 86 -1.35 7.57 13.35
C ALA A 86 -1.37 7.69 14.87
N VAL A 87 -0.95 8.85 15.41
CA VAL A 87 -0.95 9.13 16.86
C VAL A 87 -2.38 9.10 17.44
N VAL A 88 -3.35 9.72 16.75
CA VAL A 88 -4.75 9.69 17.19
C VAL A 88 -5.32 8.27 17.16
N SER A 89 -5.00 7.50 16.12
CA SER A 89 -5.47 6.12 15.95
C SER A 89 -4.76 5.14 16.88
N GLU A 90 -3.66 5.53 17.51
CA GLU A 90 -2.97 4.69 18.50
C GLU A 90 -3.81 4.47 19.77
N VAL A 91 -4.62 5.44 20.12
CA VAL A 91 -5.52 5.30 21.29
C VAL A 91 -6.47 4.13 21.14
N PRO A 92 -7.33 4.05 20.11
CA PRO A 92 -8.17 2.88 19.90
C PRO A 92 -7.38 1.59 19.64
N TRP A 93 -6.21 1.68 18.98
CA TRP A 93 -5.32 0.52 18.78
C TRP A 93 -4.87 -0.07 20.11
N TYR A 94 -4.38 0.76 21.01
CA TYR A 94 -3.95 0.35 22.35
C TYR A 94 -5.11 -0.22 23.20
N LEU A 95 -6.32 0.33 23.08
CA LEU A 95 -7.49 -0.16 23.78
C LEU A 95 -7.92 -1.56 23.30
N LEU A 96 -7.65 -1.90 22.03
CA LEU A 96 -8.00 -3.21 21.45
C LEU A 96 -6.91 -4.26 21.70
N ASN A 97 -5.63 -3.89 21.61
CA ASN A 97 -4.50 -4.83 21.65
C ASN A 97 -3.74 -4.82 22.98
N GLY A 98 -3.94 -3.77 23.81
CA GLY A 98 -3.15 -3.58 25.03
C GLY A 98 -1.72 -3.12 24.74
N ALA A 99 -0.83 -3.35 25.69
CA ALA A 99 0.61 -3.01 25.58
C ALA A 99 1.40 -4.16 24.94
N ASP A 100 1.02 -4.60 23.74
CA ASP A 100 1.65 -5.73 23.05
C ASP A 100 2.91 -5.33 22.24
N GLY A 101 3.24 -4.03 22.22
CA GLY A 101 4.38 -3.48 21.47
C GLY A 101 4.12 -3.34 19.97
N THR A 102 2.87 -3.50 19.52
CA THR A 102 2.49 -3.26 18.12
C THR A 102 1.89 -1.87 17.93
N HIS A 103 2.03 -1.33 16.74
CA HIS A 103 1.52 -0.02 16.36
C HIS A 103 0.68 -0.09 15.08
N ASN A 104 -0.31 0.81 14.99
CA ASN A 104 -1.26 0.81 13.89
C ASN A 104 -0.61 1.09 12.51
N VAL A 105 -1.29 0.67 11.45
CA VAL A 105 -0.85 0.74 10.05
C VAL A 105 -0.51 2.14 9.55
N LEU A 106 -1.06 3.20 10.14
CA LEU A 106 -0.80 4.57 9.70
C LEU A 106 0.66 5.00 9.97
N PHE A 107 1.31 4.43 10.99
CA PHE A 107 2.75 4.61 11.19
C PHE A 107 3.54 3.99 10.04
N THR A 108 3.17 2.80 9.57
CA THR A 108 3.80 2.19 8.38
C THR A 108 3.66 3.08 7.15
N LEU A 109 2.45 3.65 6.93
CA LEU A 109 2.21 4.55 5.81
C LEU A 109 3.03 5.86 5.93
N ALA A 110 3.18 6.42 7.15
CA ALA A 110 4.02 7.58 7.39
C ALA A 110 5.50 7.28 7.13
N LEU A 111 6.02 6.16 7.64
CA LEU A 111 7.39 5.69 7.36
C LEU A 111 7.61 5.44 5.86
N GLY A 112 6.60 4.93 5.16
CA GLY A 112 6.62 4.80 3.70
C GLY A 112 6.80 6.13 2.99
N VAL A 113 6.10 7.19 3.41
CA VAL A 113 6.30 8.54 2.86
C VAL A 113 7.72 9.06 3.15
N MET A 114 8.30 8.74 4.31
CA MET A 114 9.72 9.04 4.59
C MET A 114 10.65 8.30 3.64
N ALA A 115 10.42 7.00 3.40
CA ALA A 115 11.20 6.19 2.46
C ALA A 115 11.13 6.73 1.02
N LEU A 116 9.93 7.14 0.57
CA LEU A 116 9.77 7.79 -0.74
C LEU A 116 10.49 9.14 -0.82
N THR A 117 10.49 9.91 0.27
CA THR A 117 11.21 11.18 0.34
C THR A 117 12.73 10.96 0.30
N ALA A 118 13.25 9.97 1.03
CA ALA A 118 14.64 9.57 1.00
C ALA A 118 15.03 9.09 -0.42
N PHE A 119 14.19 8.29 -1.06
CA PHE A 119 14.39 7.84 -2.43
C PHE A 119 14.55 9.03 -3.40
N GLU A 120 13.63 9.98 -3.38
CA GLU A 120 13.69 11.16 -4.26
C GLU A 120 14.91 12.04 -4.00
N ALA A 121 15.33 12.18 -2.74
CA ALA A 121 16.49 12.97 -2.36
C ALA A 121 17.83 12.32 -2.75
N LEU A 122 17.91 10.99 -2.66
CA LEU A 122 19.15 10.22 -2.75
C LEU A 122 19.25 9.36 -4.02
N LYS A 123 18.31 9.44 -4.95
CA LYS A 123 18.28 8.59 -6.17
C LYS A 123 19.51 8.66 -7.07
N LYS A 124 20.35 9.68 -6.90
CA LYS A 124 21.64 9.82 -7.62
C LYS A 124 22.73 8.93 -7.02
N ASP A 125 22.64 8.62 -5.73
CA ASP A 125 23.55 7.72 -5.04
C ASP A 125 22.77 6.46 -4.61
N GLY A 126 22.80 5.44 -5.46
CA GLY A 126 22.02 4.22 -5.26
C GLY A 126 22.39 3.46 -3.98
N ILE A 127 23.67 3.50 -3.56
CA ILE A 127 24.14 2.83 -2.35
C ILE A 127 23.59 3.53 -1.12
N LEU A 128 23.75 4.84 -1.04
CA LEU A 128 23.23 5.63 0.07
C LEU A 128 21.70 5.58 0.14
N CYS A 129 21.03 5.67 -1.02
CA CYS A 129 19.59 5.53 -1.13
C CYS A 129 19.11 4.18 -0.58
N GLY A 130 19.73 3.09 -1.00
CA GLY A 130 19.41 1.74 -0.53
C GLY A 130 19.66 1.58 0.98
N ALA A 131 20.78 2.09 1.49
CA ALA A 131 21.10 2.04 2.91
C ALA A 131 20.08 2.79 3.78
N VAL A 132 19.64 3.98 3.35
CA VAL A 132 18.63 4.77 4.09
C VAL A 132 17.27 4.08 4.07
N ILE A 133 16.82 3.57 2.91
CA ILE A 133 15.55 2.84 2.82
C ILE A 133 15.58 1.57 3.68
N LEU A 134 16.69 0.83 3.66
CA LEU A 134 16.88 -0.34 4.51
C LEU A 134 16.85 0.02 6.00
N SER A 135 17.47 1.13 6.39
CA SER A 135 17.43 1.62 7.79
C SER A 135 16.00 1.96 8.23
N ILE A 136 15.21 2.60 7.37
CA ILE A 136 13.79 2.88 7.65
C ILE A 136 12.99 1.56 7.77
N ALA A 137 13.25 0.59 6.90
CA ALA A 137 12.60 -0.72 6.93
C ALA A 137 12.97 -1.51 8.20
N CYS A 138 14.24 -1.50 8.61
CA CYS A 138 14.69 -2.09 9.87
C CYS A 138 14.05 -1.40 11.08
N PHE A 139 13.96 -0.07 11.06
CA PHE A 139 13.28 0.68 12.11
C PHE A 139 11.78 0.35 12.18
N ALA A 140 11.11 0.19 11.03
CA ALA A 140 9.71 -0.22 10.99
C ALA A 140 9.49 -1.58 11.65
N THR A 141 10.37 -2.55 11.38
CA THR A 141 10.31 -3.87 12.03
C THR A 141 10.61 -3.79 13.52
N TRP A 142 11.66 -3.06 13.90
CA TRP A 142 12.05 -2.91 15.29
C TRP A 142 10.98 -2.21 16.14
N SER A 143 10.30 -1.22 15.58
CA SER A 143 9.24 -0.47 16.25
C SER A 143 7.90 -1.19 16.31
N GLY A 144 7.75 -2.36 15.69
CA GLY A 144 6.51 -3.16 15.72
C GLY A 144 5.33 -2.52 14.96
N VAL A 145 5.59 -1.66 13.97
CA VAL A 145 4.50 -1.14 13.14
C VAL A 145 3.91 -2.22 12.26
N ASP A 146 2.60 -2.18 12.04
CA ASP A 146 1.89 -3.14 11.20
C ASP A 146 2.49 -3.17 9.77
N TYR A 147 2.58 -4.35 9.17
CA TYR A 147 3.24 -4.61 7.88
C TYR A 147 4.77 -4.40 7.85
N GLU A 148 5.42 -3.92 8.90
CA GLU A 148 6.87 -3.87 9.07
C GLU A 148 7.63 -3.35 7.82
N TRP A 149 8.81 -3.93 7.54
CA TRP A 149 9.64 -3.62 6.37
C TRP A 149 8.96 -3.92 5.03
N ARG A 150 8.03 -4.91 5.00
CA ARG A 150 7.30 -5.30 3.79
C ARG A 150 6.40 -4.17 3.31
N GLY A 151 5.74 -3.48 4.25
CA GLY A 151 4.92 -2.32 3.95
C GLY A 151 5.72 -1.19 3.32
N ILE A 152 6.91 -0.90 3.85
CA ILE A 152 7.82 0.12 3.31
C ILE A 152 8.24 -0.23 1.88
N LEU A 153 8.71 -1.47 1.66
CA LEU A 153 9.15 -1.91 0.34
C LEU A 153 8.00 -1.93 -0.67
N MET A 154 6.80 -2.31 -0.26
CA MET A 154 5.63 -2.31 -1.14
C MET A 154 5.32 -0.92 -1.68
N MET A 155 5.36 0.12 -0.82
CA MET A 155 5.16 1.51 -1.25
C MET A 155 6.27 1.98 -2.19
N VAL A 156 7.53 1.63 -1.90
CA VAL A 156 8.67 1.94 -2.78
C VAL A 156 8.51 1.27 -4.16
N VAL A 157 8.11 0.00 -4.19
CA VAL A 157 7.85 -0.75 -5.43
C VAL A 157 6.71 -0.09 -6.22
N PHE A 158 5.58 0.23 -5.60
CA PHE A 158 4.50 0.93 -6.28
C PHE A 158 4.92 2.28 -6.82
N TYR A 159 5.76 3.00 -6.09
CA TYR A 159 6.28 4.29 -6.54
C TYR A 159 7.23 4.12 -7.74
N LEU A 160 8.19 3.21 -7.67
CA LEU A 160 9.17 2.98 -8.73
C LEU A 160 8.52 2.57 -10.05
N PHE A 161 7.68 1.55 -10.01
CA PHE A 161 7.08 0.97 -11.20
C PHE A 161 5.85 1.72 -11.74
N GLY A 162 5.31 2.65 -10.98
CA GLY A 162 4.24 3.53 -11.46
C GLY A 162 4.74 4.70 -12.32
N ASN A 163 6.05 4.95 -12.42
CA ASN A 163 6.59 6.05 -13.21
C ASN A 163 6.79 5.63 -14.66
N VAL A 164 5.90 6.06 -15.53
CA VAL A 164 5.90 5.76 -16.98
C VAL A 164 7.06 6.43 -17.72
N SER A 165 7.80 7.34 -17.07
CA SER A 165 8.79 8.20 -17.72
C SER A 165 10.16 7.54 -17.96
N ASN A 166 10.40 6.32 -17.45
CA ASN A 166 11.69 5.65 -17.64
C ASN A 166 11.58 4.48 -18.63
N PRO A 167 12.05 4.63 -19.88
CA PRO A 167 11.94 3.58 -20.90
C PRO A 167 12.80 2.34 -20.60
N SER A 168 13.74 2.43 -19.66
CA SER A 168 14.65 1.33 -19.31
C SER A 168 14.08 0.35 -18.29
N PHE A 169 12.94 0.67 -17.67
CA PHE A 169 12.28 -0.19 -16.67
C PHE A 169 10.85 -0.53 -17.08
N PRO A 170 10.42 -1.78 -16.88
CA PRO A 170 9.00 -2.10 -17.03
C PRO A 170 8.22 -1.17 -16.09
N SER A 171 7.31 -0.40 -16.64
CA SER A 171 6.53 0.60 -15.92
C SER A 171 5.04 0.36 -16.14
N GLY A 172 4.24 0.96 -15.28
CA GLY A 172 2.79 0.87 -15.35
C GLY A 172 2.19 -0.16 -14.41
N ARG A 173 0.88 -0.26 -14.44
CA ARG A 173 0.08 -1.05 -13.49
C ARG A 173 0.50 -2.52 -13.40
N LYS A 174 0.78 -3.14 -14.54
CA LYS A 174 1.22 -4.55 -14.60
C LYS A 174 2.54 -4.76 -13.85
N ALA A 175 3.51 -3.89 -14.06
CA ALA A 175 4.80 -3.98 -13.37
C ALA A 175 4.66 -3.75 -11.85
N GLN A 176 3.83 -2.79 -11.44
CA GLN A 176 3.50 -2.56 -10.04
C GLN A 176 2.95 -3.83 -9.38
N ILE A 177 1.99 -4.50 -10.03
CA ILE A 177 1.36 -5.72 -9.51
C ILE A 177 2.40 -6.86 -9.43
N ILE A 178 3.11 -7.14 -10.53
CA ILE A 178 4.05 -8.27 -10.59
C ILE A 178 5.16 -8.11 -9.55
N CYS A 179 5.74 -6.91 -9.43
CA CYS A 179 6.86 -6.66 -8.52
C CYS A 179 6.44 -6.58 -7.03
N SER A 180 5.20 -6.20 -6.73
CA SER A 180 4.69 -6.16 -5.35
C SER A 180 4.05 -7.50 -4.90
N PHE A 181 3.70 -8.38 -5.83
CA PHE A 181 3.02 -9.63 -5.54
C PHE A 181 3.72 -10.51 -4.48
N PRO A 182 5.06 -10.71 -4.52
CA PRO A 182 5.75 -11.50 -3.49
C PRO A 182 5.59 -10.92 -2.07
N LEU A 183 5.53 -9.59 -1.95
CA LEU A 183 5.31 -8.92 -0.66
C LEU A 183 3.86 -9.10 -0.18
N MET A 184 2.89 -9.12 -1.09
CA MET A 184 1.49 -9.36 -0.77
C MET A 184 1.22 -10.81 -0.37
N MET A 185 1.88 -11.79 -1.03
CA MET A 185 1.69 -13.24 -0.77
C MET A 185 1.96 -13.63 0.68
N HIS A 186 2.83 -12.91 1.36
CA HIS A 186 3.14 -13.17 2.77
C HIS A 186 1.90 -13.13 3.67
N TYR A 187 0.92 -12.31 3.31
CA TYR A 187 -0.33 -12.12 4.08
C TYR A 187 -1.49 -13.01 3.60
N GLY A 188 -1.24 -13.92 2.66
CA GLY A 188 -2.19 -14.86 2.11
C GLY A 188 -2.39 -14.72 0.60
N ILE A 189 -2.28 -15.83 -0.11
CA ILE A 189 -2.31 -15.83 -1.59
C ILE A 189 -3.65 -15.36 -2.15
N VAL A 190 -4.78 -15.76 -1.55
CA VAL A 190 -6.12 -15.39 -2.03
C VAL A 190 -6.33 -13.88 -1.87
N GLY A 191 -5.99 -13.32 -0.71
CA GLY A 191 -6.05 -11.89 -0.48
C GLY A 191 -5.12 -11.09 -1.41
N ALA A 192 -3.92 -11.61 -1.69
CA ALA A 192 -3.00 -11.02 -2.65
C ALA A 192 -3.57 -10.98 -4.08
N LEU A 193 -4.19 -12.06 -4.52
CA LEU A 193 -4.84 -12.12 -5.84
C LEU A 193 -6.01 -11.14 -5.95
N LEU A 194 -6.84 -11.05 -4.91
CA LEU A 194 -7.93 -10.08 -4.84
C LEU A 194 -7.42 -8.64 -4.86
N ALA A 195 -6.34 -8.33 -4.11
CA ALA A 195 -5.70 -7.02 -4.13
C ALA A 195 -5.17 -6.68 -5.53
N CYS A 196 -4.51 -7.64 -6.20
CA CYS A 196 -4.02 -7.47 -7.58
C CYS A 196 -5.16 -7.16 -8.55
N LEU A 197 -6.30 -7.84 -8.42
CA LEU A 197 -7.48 -7.61 -9.25
C LEU A 197 -8.04 -6.20 -9.05
N VAL A 198 -8.18 -5.76 -7.81
CA VAL A 198 -8.65 -4.40 -7.48
C VAL A 198 -7.68 -3.35 -8.01
N ILE A 199 -6.36 -3.55 -7.83
CA ILE A 199 -5.32 -2.65 -8.32
C ILE A 199 -5.30 -2.63 -9.86
N ALA A 200 -5.53 -3.75 -10.53
CA ALA A 200 -5.59 -3.81 -11.99
C ALA A 200 -6.73 -2.99 -12.59
N CYS A 201 -7.83 -2.81 -11.84
CA CYS A 201 -8.97 -1.99 -12.24
C CYS A 201 -8.78 -0.49 -11.97
N TYR A 202 -7.70 -0.09 -11.31
CA TYR A 202 -7.42 1.32 -10.98
C TYR A 202 -6.87 2.08 -12.18
N GLU A 203 -7.46 3.23 -12.50
CA GLU A 203 -7.01 4.23 -13.50
C GLU A 203 -6.47 5.50 -12.84
#